data_46847ff3a4fdaa61f6502a342116c220
#
_entry.id   46847ff3a4fdaa61f6502a342116c220
#
_cell.length_a   1.000
_cell.length_b   1.000
_cell.length_c   1.000
_cell.angle_alpha   90.00
_cell.angle_beta   90.00
_cell.angle_gamma   90.00
#
_symmetry.space_group_name_H-M   'P 1'
#
loop_
_entity.id
_entity.type
_entity.pdbx_description
1 polymer ?
#
loop_
_entity_poly.entity_id
_entity_poly.type
_entity_poly.pdbx_seq_one_letter_code
_entity_poly.pdbx_strand_id
1 'polypeptide(L)'
;MSSTPAHRAIWARRLSASGCLSLTDPNFAVYLDSIACVGGLRSEFRFPRKEVKSNSQRADNNTESNDQTGAVEDEPNSEDESNACVYLCGNSLGLQNRRTAEMVLAELDVWADQAVQGHFVHSEGRNWKNITDLVNPILARLVGATKSTEVACTGSLTTNLHILMTTFYRPTKERYKILCEAHCFPSDLYAFTSQIEMHGLDPNDALISLTPRPGEFTLRLEDIISAINREGQSIALIIFSGVQFYTGQAFPIKQITAAGHQQGCIVGWDLAHAIGNIPLELHDWQVDFAAWCSYKYLNAGPGAIAGLFVHENWTSDPTKLGGPHGRPRLAGWFGHNPATRFQMPDQYEPIRGAGQFVHSNSDVLSVISLYSSLQLFGSYPGGMSGLRARSEELTGYLEMCLQGLSSYVDPRYAIGYPDSLNEQQRSRARAVGFTIMTPSIPAQRGSQLSLSFLPSGKGLMIEIARQLLELGIVADEREPDVIRFSPVPMYNSFEDCRKTVEALNSILEAQNSAPAISS
;
A
#
# COMPACT_ATOMS: atom_id res chain seq x y z
N MET A 1 20.21 -8.24 8.99
CA MET A 1 20.95 -7.42 9.98
C MET A 1 19.96 -7.01 11.04
N SER A 2 20.19 -7.38 12.31
CA SER A 2 19.34 -6.97 13.42
C SER A 2 19.28 -5.43 13.51
N SER A 3 18.20 -4.89 14.08
CA SER A 3 18.01 -3.44 14.35
C SER A 3 19.32 -2.76 14.76
N THR A 4 19.60 -1.59 14.17
CA THR A 4 20.89 -0.91 14.39
C THR A 4 21.13 -0.64 15.89
N PRO A 5 22.38 -0.62 16.37
CA PRO A 5 22.68 -0.32 17.78
C PRO A 5 22.05 1.00 18.26
N ALA A 6 21.96 2.00 17.39
CA ALA A 6 21.32 3.27 17.68
C ALA A 6 19.80 3.13 17.95
N HIS A 7 19.12 2.30 17.18
CA HIS A 7 17.68 2.02 17.32
C HIS A 7 17.39 1.32 18.66
N ARG A 8 18.18 0.31 18.99
CA ARG A 8 18.08 -0.39 20.30
C ARG A 8 18.31 0.57 21.49
N ALA A 9 19.27 1.48 21.36
CA ALA A 9 19.57 2.47 22.42
C ALA A 9 18.41 3.46 22.66
N ILE A 10 17.62 3.80 21.63
CA ILE A 10 16.43 4.64 21.77
C ILE A 10 15.38 3.93 22.65
N TRP A 11 15.07 2.69 22.33
CA TRP A 11 14.07 1.90 23.06
C TRP A 11 14.50 1.58 24.48
N ALA A 12 15.79 1.29 24.72
CA ALA A 12 16.34 1.09 26.06
C ALA A 12 16.19 2.35 26.95
N ARG A 13 16.44 3.55 26.38
CA ARG A 13 16.23 4.82 27.10
C ARG A 13 14.77 5.08 27.41
N ARG A 14 13.86 4.84 26.46
CA ARG A 14 12.40 5.01 26.68
C ARG A 14 11.89 4.04 27.75
N LEU A 15 12.34 2.78 27.71
CA LEU A 15 12.00 1.77 28.71
C LEU A 15 12.48 2.20 30.11
N SER A 16 13.73 2.65 30.24
CA SER A 16 14.26 3.17 31.50
C SER A 16 13.48 4.39 32.01
N ALA A 17 13.06 5.29 31.11
CA ALA A 17 12.30 6.48 31.47
C ALA A 17 10.87 6.16 31.95
N SER A 18 10.26 5.07 31.46
CA SER A 18 8.92 4.63 31.86
C SER A 18 8.90 3.90 33.22
N GLY A 19 10.04 3.42 33.71
CA GLY A 19 10.12 2.56 34.90
C GLY A 19 9.65 1.12 34.67
N CYS A 20 9.30 0.74 33.44
CA CYS A 20 8.89 -0.62 33.10
C CYS A 20 10.08 -1.56 32.92
N LEU A 21 9.85 -2.87 33.07
CA LEU A 21 10.91 -3.88 33.03
C LEU A 21 11.09 -4.53 31.66
N SER A 22 10.08 -4.49 30.79
CA SER A 22 10.11 -5.11 29.45
C SER A 22 9.41 -4.24 28.41
N LEU A 23 9.77 -4.45 27.13
CA LEU A 23 9.10 -3.78 26.01
C LEU A 23 7.63 -4.21 25.84
N THR A 24 7.30 -5.43 26.29
CA THR A 24 5.95 -6.01 26.23
C THR A 24 5.11 -5.73 27.48
N ASP A 25 5.64 -4.96 28.44
CA ASP A 25 4.86 -4.50 29.58
C ASP A 25 3.67 -3.65 29.11
N PRO A 26 2.41 -3.96 29.53
CA PRO A 26 1.24 -3.16 29.16
C PRO A 26 1.39 -1.68 29.51
N ASN A 27 1.99 -1.37 30.66
CA ASN A 27 2.21 0.01 31.09
C ASN A 27 3.20 0.75 30.19
N PHE A 28 4.14 0.03 29.56
CA PHE A 28 5.09 0.64 28.63
C PHE A 28 4.41 1.07 27.33
N ALA A 29 3.54 0.23 26.76
CA ALA A 29 2.77 0.61 25.57
C ALA A 29 1.86 1.82 25.85
N VAL A 30 1.14 1.82 26.98
CA VAL A 30 0.32 2.96 27.43
C VAL A 30 1.17 4.22 27.62
N TYR A 31 2.34 4.10 28.24
CA TYR A 31 3.29 5.21 28.37
C TYR A 31 3.70 5.76 26.99
N LEU A 32 4.05 4.88 26.04
CA LEU A 32 4.43 5.31 24.69
C LEU A 32 3.27 6.02 23.97
N ASP A 33 2.04 5.51 24.09
CA ASP A 33 0.86 6.16 23.51
C ASP A 33 0.59 7.52 24.18
N SER A 34 0.87 7.68 25.47
CA SER A 34 0.67 8.94 26.20
C SER A 34 1.69 10.03 25.83
N ILE A 35 2.94 9.66 25.53
CA ILE A 35 4.00 10.61 25.15
C ILE A 35 4.07 10.85 23.63
N ALA A 36 3.38 10.04 22.85
CA ALA A 36 3.25 10.28 21.42
C ALA A 36 2.49 11.59 21.24
N CYS A 37 3.19 12.62 20.76
CA CYS A 37 2.70 14.01 20.65
C CYS A 37 1.43 14.19 19.81
N VAL A 38 0.95 13.12 19.20
CA VAL A 38 -0.25 13.11 18.38
C VAL A 38 -1.07 11.92 18.82
N GLY A 39 -2.09 12.17 19.62
CA GLY A 39 -3.24 11.28 19.71
C GLY A 39 -3.64 10.98 18.26
N GLY A 40 -3.56 9.70 17.84
CA GLY A 40 -3.86 9.33 16.47
C GLY A 40 -5.27 9.81 16.10
N LEU A 41 -5.54 9.84 14.82
CA LEU A 41 -6.89 10.06 14.30
C LEU A 41 -7.75 8.79 14.50
N ARG A 42 -7.44 7.95 15.49
CA ARG A 42 -8.11 6.66 15.75
C ARG A 42 -9.63 6.81 15.86
N SER A 43 -10.09 7.84 16.58
CA SER A 43 -11.51 8.14 16.73
C SER A 43 -12.22 8.53 15.43
N GLU A 44 -11.48 8.92 14.41
CA GLU A 44 -12.02 9.22 13.08
C GLU A 44 -12.30 7.95 12.25
N PHE A 45 -11.90 6.77 12.72
CA PHE A 45 -12.03 5.50 12.00
C PHE A 45 -12.98 4.54 12.70
N ARG A 46 -13.59 3.67 11.90
CA ARG A 46 -14.41 2.54 12.36
C ARG A 46 -13.59 1.27 12.33
N PHE A 47 -13.54 0.56 13.46
CA PHE A 47 -12.84 -0.71 13.60
C PHE A 47 -13.78 -1.90 13.45
N PRO A 48 -13.33 -3.02 12.83
CA PRO A 48 -14.06 -4.27 12.90
C PRO A 48 -14.25 -4.73 14.34
N ARG A 49 -15.37 -5.39 14.65
CA ARG A 49 -15.67 -5.96 15.97
C ARG A 49 -15.27 -7.43 16.04
N LYS A 50 -14.90 -7.90 17.23
CA LYS A 50 -14.50 -9.29 17.47
C LYS A 50 -15.64 -10.30 17.24
N GLU A 51 -16.90 -9.89 17.28
CA GLU A 51 -18.09 -10.75 17.16
C GLU A 51 -18.53 -11.07 15.72
N VAL A 52 -17.74 -10.81 14.70
CA VAL A 52 -18.04 -11.24 13.32
C VAL A 52 -17.92 -12.78 13.16
N LYS A 53 -18.07 -13.55 14.24
CA LYS A 53 -18.33 -15.00 14.16
C LYS A 53 -19.78 -15.19 13.76
N SER A 54 -20.05 -15.67 12.53
CA SER A 54 -21.28 -16.40 12.18
C SER A 54 -22.25 -15.89 11.13
N ASN A 55 -21.87 -15.06 10.18
CA ASN A 55 -22.77 -14.91 9.03
C ASN A 55 -22.51 -15.93 7.88
N SER A 56 -21.48 -16.77 7.96
CA SER A 56 -21.25 -17.84 6.98
C SER A 56 -22.13 -19.09 7.19
N GLN A 57 -22.83 -19.22 8.34
CA GLN A 57 -23.78 -20.33 8.58
C GLN A 57 -25.25 -19.96 8.32
N ARG A 58 -25.57 -18.75 7.88
CA ARG A 58 -26.94 -18.34 7.54
C ARG A 58 -27.33 -18.61 6.08
N ALA A 59 -26.46 -19.18 5.28
CA ALA A 59 -26.79 -19.49 3.87
C ALA A 59 -27.54 -20.81 3.65
N ASP A 60 -27.61 -21.70 4.64
CA ASP A 60 -28.19 -23.06 4.43
C ASP A 60 -29.56 -23.33 5.08
N ASN A 61 -30.21 -22.34 5.70
CA ASN A 61 -31.54 -22.52 6.24
C ASN A 61 -32.53 -21.49 5.71
N ASN A 62 -32.90 -21.59 4.44
CA ASN A 62 -34.04 -20.90 3.86
C ASN A 62 -35.24 -21.88 3.84
N THR A 63 -36.05 -21.88 4.90
CA THR A 63 -37.45 -22.24 4.83
C THR A 63 -38.27 -21.24 5.65
N GLU A 64 -39.06 -20.48 4.88
CA GLU A 64 -40.37 -19.85 5.21
C GLU A 64 -40.51 -18.99 6.48
N SER A 65 -40.78 -17.75 6.29
CA SER A 65 -42.01 -17.00 6.58
C SER A 65 -41.82 -15.63 7.27
N ASN A 66 -42.58 -14.70 6.73
CA ASN A 66 -43.20 -13.51 7.33
C ASN A 66 -42.40 -12.19 7.44
N ASP A 67 -42.80 -11.36 6.50
CA ASP A 67 -43.02 -9.91 6.54
C ASP A 67 -43.18 -9.33 7.97
N GLN A 68 -42.14 -8.60 8.40
CA GLN A 68 -42.25 -7.49 9.34
C GLN A 68 -41.14 -6.47 9.03
N THR A 69 -41.53 -5.38 8.39
CA THR A 69 -40.79 -4.13 8.30
C THR A 69 -40.62 -3.55 9.70
N GLY A 70 -39.54 -3.94 10.36
CA GLY A 70 -39.07 -3.29 11.57
C GLY A 70 -37.93 -2.35 11.18
N ALA A 71 -38.18 -1.04 11.22
CA ALA A 71 -37.12 -0.03 11.21
C ALA A 71 -36.18 -0.35 12.39
N VAL A 72 -34.94 -0.72 12.08
CA VAL A 72 -33.89 -0.79 13.09
C VAL A 72 -33.49 0.67 13.35
N GLU A 73 -34.00 1.20 14.45
CA GLU A 73 -33.46 2.42 15.04
C GLU A 73 -32.05 2.09 15.54
N ASP A 74 -31.04 2.38 14.71
CA ASP A 74 -29.65 2.46 15.14
C ASP A 74 -29.46 3.71 16.01
N GLU A 75 -29.72 3.58 17.31
CA GLU A 75 -29.15 4.52 18.29
C GLU A 75 -27.62 4.48 18.14
N PRO A 76 -26.91 5.63 18.10
CA PRO A 76 -25.46 5.68 18.14
C PRO A 76 -24.98 5.30 19.55
N ASN A 77 -25.03 4.00 19.86
CA ASN A 77 -24.49 3.48 21.11
C ASN A 77 -22.98 3.79 21.16
N SER A 78 -22.55 4.29 22.31
CA SER A 78 -21.15 4.40 22.70
C SER A 78 -20.39 3.16 22.21
N GLU A 79 -19.56 3.33 21.17
CA GLU A 79 -18.78 2.22 20.64
C GLU A 79 -17.86 1.73 21.76
N ASP A 80 -18.12 0.57 22.26
CA ASP A 80 -17.29 -0.09 23.25
C ASP A 80 -15.96 -0.48 22.57
N GLU A 81 -14.94 0.37 22.75
CA GLU A 81 -13.58 0.13 22.20
C GLU A 81 -12.99 -1.18 22.70
N SER A 82 -13.53 -1.77 23.80
CA SER A 82 -13.06 -3.04 24.33
C SER A 82 -13.32 -4.21 23.38
N ASN A 83 -14.34 -4.09 22.51
CA ASN A 83 -14.71 -5.09 21.51
C ASN A 83 -14.12 -4.86 20.11
N ALA A 84 -13.36 -3.80 19.90
CA ALA A 84 -12.69 -3.51 18.65
C ALA A 84 -11.55 -4.50 18.39
N CYS A 85 -11.42 -4.95 17.12
CA CYS A 85 -10.25 -5.71 16.68
C CYS A 85 -9.01 -4.82 16.64
N VAL A 86 -7.86 -5.42 16.85
CA VAL A 86 -6.58 -4.84 16.45
C VAL A 86 -6.43 -5.04 14.94
N TYR A 87 -6.46 -3.94 14.18
CA TYR A 87 -6.44 -3.99 12.72
C TYR A 87 -5.07 -3.58 12.18
N LEU A 88 -4.27 -4.56 11.71
CA LEU A 88 -2.93 -4.37 11.16
C LEU A 88 -2.87 -4.75 9.67
N CYS A 89 -3.96 -4.52 8.95
CA CYS A 89 -4.14 -4.92 7.54
C CYS A 89 -4.35 -3.74 6.58
N GLY A 90 -3.97 -2.51 6.99
CA GLY A 90 -4.14 -1.31 6.17
C GLY A 90 -3.31 -1.27 4.88
N ASN A 91 -2.34 -2.15 4.77
CA ASN A 91 -1.58 -2.40 3.55
C ASN A 91 -2.38 -3.18 2.48
N SER A 92 -3.52 -3.78 2.83
CA SER A 92 -4.42 -4.49 1.92
C SER A 92 -5.70 -3.68 1.70
N LEU A 93 -6.34 -3.25 2.78
CA LEU A 93 -7.51 -2.36 2.76
C LEU A 93 -7.42 -1.41 3.97
N GLY A 94 -7.50 -0.12 3.73
CA GLY A 94 -7.58 0.90 4.79
C GLY A 94 -8.93 0.87 5.51
N LEU A 95 -8.97 1.34 6.76
CA LEU A 95 -10.20 1.45 7.53
C LEU A 95 -11.10 2.57 6.99
N GLN A 96 -12.41 2.39 7.17
CA GLN A 96 -13.39 3.43 6.87
C GLN A 96 -13.24 4.59 7.86
N ASN A 97 -13.05 5.82 7.35
CA ASN A 97 -13.24 6.98 8.21
C ASN A 97 -14.74 7.31 8.36
N ARG A 98 -15.12 7.92 9.49
CA ARG A 98 -16.52 8.18 9.83
C ARG A 98 -17.19 9.15 8.87
N ARG A 99 -16.46 10.15 8.38
CA ARG A 99 -16.96 11.18 7.46
C ARG A 99 -17.31 10.63 6.08
N THR A 100 -16.73 9.48 5.68
CA THR A 100 -17.03 8.87 4.37
C THR A 100 -18.52 8.60 4.18
N ALA A 101 -19.16 8.00 5.18
CA ALA A 101 -20.58 7.66 5.10
C ALA A 101 -21.45 8.95 4.96
N GLU A 102 -21.19 9.95 5.78
CA GLU A 102 -21.89 11.24 5.74
C GLU A 102 -21.76 11.93 4.39
N MET A 103 -20.53 12.01 3.85
CA MET A 103 -20.28 12.68 2.59
C MET A 103 -20.86 11.93 1.40
N VAL A 104 -20.83 10.59 1.40
CA VAL A 104 -21.42 9.78 0.33
C VAL A 104 -22.95 9.88 0.36
N LEU A 105 -23.57 9.86 1.53
CA LEU A 105 -25.02 10.07 1.67
C LEU A 105 -25.43 11.45 1.16
N ALA A 106 -24.69 12.51 1.51
CA ALA A 106 -24.95 13.87 0.99
C ALA A 106 -24.88 13.94 -0.54
N GLU A 107 -23.94 13.21 -1.17
CA GLU A 107 -23.90 13.14 -2.64
C GLU A 107 -25.08 12.39 -3.24
N LEU A 108 -25.56 11.34 -2.58
CA LEU A 108 -26.78 10.62 -3.01
C LEU A 108 -28.01 11.51 -2.91
N ASP A 109 -28.13 12.35 -1.88
CA ASP A 109 -29.21 13.31 -1.73
C ASP A 109 -29.16 14.37 -2.86
N VAL A 110 -27.96 14.90 -3.17
CA VAL A 110 -27.80 15.82 -4.32
C VAL A 110 -28.19 15.14 -5.63
N TRP A 111 -27.85 13.87 -5.81
CA TRP A 111 -28.25 13.14 -7.01
C TRP A 111 -29.77 12.96 -7.08
N ALA A 112 -30.43 12.64 -5.97
CA ALA A 112 -31.89 12.53 -5.91
C ALA A 112 -32.58 13.86 -6.24
N ASP A 113 -32.09 14.97 -5.69
CA ASP A 113 -32.74 16.27 -5.79
C ASP A 113 -32.41 17.03 -7.07
N GLN A 114 -31.18 16.91 -7.57
CA GLN A 114 -30.68 17.74 -8.68
C GLN A 114 -30.42 16.94 -9.97
N ALA A 115 -30.32 15.63 -9.91
CA ALA A 115 -30.08 14.76 -11.07
C ALA A 115 -28.93 15.31 -11.95
N VAL A 116 -29.14 15.47 -13.25
CA VAL A 116 -28.12 15.97 -14.20
C VAL A 116 -27.59 17.38 -13.85
N GLN A 117 -28.33 18.18 -13.13
CA GLN A 117 -27.91 19.55 -12.76
C GLN A 117 -26.70 19.52 -11.80
N GLY A 118 -26.53 18.48 -10.98
CA GLY A 118 -25.37 18.30 -10.10
C GLY A 118 -24.02 18.34 -10.82
N HIS A 119 -23.98 18.08 -12.14
CA HIS A 119 -22.78 18.28 -12.95
C HIS A 119 -22.35 19.74 -13.03
N PHE A 120 -23.27 20.69 -12.98
CA PHE A 120 -23.02 22.09 -13.27
C PHE A 120 -23.28 23.01 -12.08
N VAL A 121 -24.31 22.72 -11.30
CA VAL A 121 -24.74 23.50 -10.13
C VAL A 121 -24.97 22.51 -8.98
N HIS A 122 -24.02 22.44 -8.07
CA HIS A 122 -24.07 21.53 -6.94
C HIS A 122 -24.30 22.32 -5.66
N SER A 123 -25.25 21.90 -4.81
CA SER A 123 -25.61 22.60 -3.57
C SER A 123 -24.41 22.83 -2.63
N GLU A 124 -23.48 21.88 -2.57
CA GLU A 124 -22.26 21.95 -1.77
C GLU A 124 -21.06 22.50 -2.55
N GLY A 125 -21.25 23.02 -3.76
CA GLY A 125 -20.17 23.56 -4.59
C GLY A 125 -19.24 22.52 -5.24
N ARG A 126 -19.58 21.24 -5.17
CA ARG A 126 -18.77 20.11 -5.70
C ARG A 126 -19.24 19.65 -7.09
N ASN A 127 -19.29 20.53 -8.06
CA ASN A 127 -19.79 20.23 -9.40
C ASN A 127 -19.15 18.97 -10.00
N TRP A 128 -19.94 17.96 -10.32
CA TRP A 128 -19.44 16.63 -10.72
C TRP A 128 -18.59 16.62 -11.98
N LYS A 129 -18.78 17.55 -12.89
CA LYS A 129 -17.91 17.69 -14.08
C LYS A 129 -16.46 18.02 -13.74
N ASN A 130 -16.19 18.53 -12.54
CA ASN A 130 -14.88 18.94 -12.05
C ASN A 130 -14.55 18.26 -10.71
N ILE A 131 -15.20 17.16 -10.39
CA ILE A 131 -15.11 16.53 -9.06
C ILE A 131 -13.67 16.21 -8.63
N THR A 132 -12.79 15.89 -9.57
CA THR A 132 -11.38 15.59 -9.29
C THR A 132 -10.55 16.79 -8.87
N ASP A 133 -11.05 18.03 -9.09
CA ASP A 133 -10.37 19.24 -8.61
C ASP A 133 -10.30 19.30 -7.08
N LEU A 134 -11.16 18.56 -6.37
CA LEU A 134 -11.12 18.41 -4.91
C LEU A 134 -9.89 17.61 -4.43
N VAL A 135 -9.51 16.60 -5.19
CA VAL A 135 -8.51 15.59 -4.74
C VAL A 135 -7.15 15.79 -5.39
N ASN A 136 -7.08 16.21 -6.66
CA ASN A 136 -5.80 16.33 -7.37
C ASN A 136 -4.77 17.23 -6.67
N PRO A 137 -5.12 18.40 -6.09
CA PRO A 137 -4.15 19.21 -5.35
C PRO A 137 -3.61 18.55 -4.09
N ILE A 138 -4.40 17.71 -3.42
CA ILE A 138 -3.99 16.99 -2.22
C ILE A 138 -3.09 15.82 -2.61
N LEU A 139 -3.50 15.04 -3.61
CA LEU A 139 -2.70 13.94 -4.17
C LEU A 139 -1.36 14.45 -4.70
N ALA A 140 -1.33 15.60 -5.38
CA ALA A 140 -0.09 16.22 -5.86
C ALA A 140 0.90 16.46 -4.72
N ARG A 141 0.44 16.98 -3.58
CA ARG A 141 1.30 17.15 -2.39
C ARG A 141 1.78 15.83 -1.82
N LEU A 142 0.93 14.80 -1.80
CA LEU A 142 1.28 13.48 -1.26
C LEU A 142 2.33 12.75 -2.11
N VAL A 143 2.39 13.01 -3.41
CA VAL A 143 3.37 12.39 -4.31
C VAL A 143 4.56 13.30 -4.61
N GLY A 144 4.63 14.51 -4.04
CA GLY A 144 5.70 15.47 -4.30
C GLY A 144 5.70 15.97 -5.75
N ALA A 145 4.52 16.23 -6.30
CA ALA A 145 4.36 16.91 -7.58
C ALA A 145 4.47 18.43 -7.38
N THR A 146 5.14 19.12 -8.30
CA THR A 146 5.27 20.59 -8.24
C THR A 146 3.97 21.29 -8.61
N LYS A 147 3.18 20.67 -9.50
CA LYS A 147 1.90 21.20 -9.98
C LYS A 147 0.81 20.14 -9.84
N SER A 148 -0.39 20.55 -9.48
CA SER A 148 -1.55 19.64 -9.45
C SER A 148 -1.86 19.05 -10.83
N THR A 149 -1.43 19.70 -11.90
CA THR A 149 -1.58 19.21 -13.28
C THR A 149 -0.70 17.99 -13.60
N GLU A 150 0.30 17.64 -12.78
CA GLU A 150 1.07 16.41 -12.95
C GLU A 150 0.32 15.17 -12.43
N VAL A 151 -0.83 15.37 -11.77
CA VAL A 151 -1.63 14.30 -11.16
C VAL A 151 -3.02 14.26 -11.78
N ALA A 152 -3.56 13.07 -11.95
CA ALA A 152 -4.96 12.86 -12.31
C ALA A 152 -5.56 11.72 -11.48
N CYS A 153 -6.70 11.97 -10.86
CA CYS A 153 -7.52 10.98 -10.18
C CYS A 153 -8.45 10.32 -11.20
N THR A 154 -8.19 9.04 -11.54
CA THR A 154 -8.92 8.32 -12.59
C THR A 154 -8.69 6.82 -12.50
N GLY A 155 -9.60 6.04 -13.06
CA GLY A 155 -9.46 4.61 -13.32
C GLY A 155 -9.19 3.74 -12.09
N SER A 156 -8.52 2.64 -12.33
CA SER A 156 -7.93 1.73 -11.33
C SER A 156 -6.41 1.65 -11.53
N LEU A 157 -5.66 1.13 -10.55
CA LEU A 157 -4.21 1.00 -10.67
C LEU A 157 -3.81 0.28 -11.98
N THR A 158 -4.32 -0.91 -12.22
CA THR A 158 -3.93 -1.72 -13.39
C THR A 158 -4.37 -1.06 -14.70
N THR A 159 -5.55 -0.44 -14.74
CA THR A 159 -5.99 0.35 -15.91
C THR A 159 -5.03 1.50 -16.18
N ASN A 160 -4.63 2.23 -15.15
CA ASN A 160 -3.70 3.36 -15.27
C ASN A 160 -2.31 2.90 -15.72
N LEU A 161 -1.82 1.76 -15.22
CA LEU A 161 -0.56 1.15 -15.71
C LEU A 161 -0.65 0.84 -17.21
N HIS A 162 -1.74 0.21 -17.68
CA HIS A 162 -1.93 -0.06 -19.10
C HIS A 162 -1.97 1.22 -19.95
N ILE A 163 -2.72 2.23 -19.50
CA ILE A 163 -2.82 3.54 -20.19
C ILE A 163 -1.44 4.19 -20.31
N LEU A 164 -0.70 4.23 -19.21
CA LEU A 164 0.65 4.82 -19.17
C LEU A 164 1.64 4.00 -19.99
N MET A 165 1.63 2.68 -19.89
CA MET A 165 2.50 1.80 -20.69
C MET A 165 2.22 1.90 -22.17
N THR A 166 0.95 2.05 -22.61
CA THR A 166 0.62 2.31 -24.02
C THR A 166 1.35 3.55 -24.57
N THR A 167 1.57 4.55 -23.71
CA THR A 167 2.29 5.78 -24.08
C THR A 167 3.81 5.64 -23.92
N PHE A 168 4.26 5.09 -22.81
CA PHE A 168 5.66 5.17 -22.40
C PHE A 168 6.48 3.93 -22.77
N TYR A 169 5.90 2.75 -22.81
CA TYR A 169 6.56 1.56 -23.32
C TYR A 169 6.51 1.54 -24.84
N ARG A 170 7.59 1.94 -25.49
CA ARG A 170 7.74 2.03 -26.96
C ARG A 170 8.93 1.20 -27.41
N PRO A 171 8.76 -0.13 -27.56
CA PRO A 171 9.85 -1.00 -27.93
C PRO A 171 10.35 -0.73 -29.36
N THR A 172 11.66 -0.82 -29.53
CA THR A 172 12.39 -0.82 -30.80
C THR A 172 13.13 -2.16 -30.97
N LYS A 173 13.80 -2.37 -32.08
CA LYS A 173 14.61 -3.59 -32.28
C LYS A 173 15.75 -3.74 -31.28
N GLU A 174 16.33 -2.61 -30.85
CA GLU A 174 17.49 -2.57 -29.96
C GLU A 174 17.03 -2.43 -28.49
N ARG A 175 15.99 -1.64 -28.25
CA ARG A 175 15.51 -1.26 -26.93
C ARG A 175 14.06 -1.67 -26.77
N TYR A 176 13.80 -2.81 -26.12
CA TYR A 176 12.45 -3.39 -26.05
C TYR A 176 12.12 -4.04 -24.71
N LYS A 177 13.11 -4.21 -23.83
CA LYS A 177 12.90 -4.94 -22.57
C LYS A 177 12.22 -4.08 -21.51
N ILE A 178 11.50 -4.75 -20.62
CA ILE A 178 11.00 -4.21 -19.36
C ILE A 178 11.84 -4.78 -18.23
N LEU A 179 12.33 -3.93 -17.32
CA LEU A 179 13.03 -4.32 -16.10
C LEU A 179 12.11 -4.11 -14.89
N CYS A 180 11.91 -5.16 -14.08
CA CYS A 180 11.14 -5.11 -12.83
C CYS A 180 11.78 -5.97 -11.73
N GLU A 181 11.24 -5.91 -10.51
CA GLU A 181 11.57 -6.89 -9.47
C GLU A 181 10.90 -8.23 -9.74
N ALA A 182 11.56 -9.32 -9.44
CA ALA A 182 10.94 -10.64 -9.38
C ALA A 182 9.90 -10.69 -8.25
N HIS A 183 8.86 -11.49 -8.43
CA HIS A 183 7.73 -11.53 -7.50
C HIS A 183 7.07 -10.17 -7.27
N CYS A 184 7.01 -9.31 -8.31
CA CYS A 184 6.11 -8.16 -8.32
C CYS A 184 4.67 -8.63 -8.13
N PHE A 185 3.76 -7.70 -7.80
CA PHE A 185 2.36 -8.08 -7.63
C PHE A 185 1.81 -8.74 -8.90
N PRO A 186 1.04 -9.84 -8.82
CA PRO A 186 0.60 -10.58 -10.01
C PRO A 186 -0.09 -9.73 -11.07
N SER A 187 -0.88 -8.72 -10.66
CA SER A 187 -1.55 -7.81 -11.60
C SER A 187 -0.56 -6.99 -12.43
N ASP A 188 0.58 -6.59 -11.84
CA ASP A 188 1.63 -5.85 -12.54
C ASP A 188 2.34 -6.77 -13.53
N LEU A 189 2.70 -7.98 -13.10
CA LEU A 189 3.31 -8.98 -13.97
C LEU A 189 2.42 -9.25 -15.19
N TYR A 190 1.11 -9.41 -14.98
CA TYR A 190 0.15 -9.64 -16.07
C TYR A 190 0.04 -8.42 -16.99
N ALA A 191 0.07 -7.20 -16.43
CA ALA A 191 0.07 -5.98 -17.22
C ALA A 191 1.35 -5.87 -18.07
N PHE A 192 2.52 -6.14 -17.50
CA PHE A 192 3.80 -6.11 -18.22
C PHE A 192 3.83 -7.14 -19.35
N THR A 193 3.46 -8.38 -19.04
CA THR A 193 3.41 -9.48 -20.01
C THR A 193 2.47 -9.16 -21.17
N SER A 194 1.25 -8.71 -20.88
CA SER A 194 0.28 -8.38 -21.92
C SER A 194 0.72 -7.20 -22.79
N GLN A 195 1.39 -6.20 -22.23
CA GLN A 195 1.94 -5.08 -23.01
C GLN A 195 3.09 -5.53 -23.93
N ILE A 196 3.94 -6.45 -23.48
CA ILE A 196 4.98 -7.07 -24.31
C ILE A 196 4.34 -7.83 -25.47
N GLU A 197 3.34 -8.68 -25.19
CA GLU A 197 2.61 -9.47 -26.20
C GLU A 197 1.87 -8.60 -27.20
N MET A 198 1.26 -7.49 -26.77
CA MET A 198 0.61 -6.52 -27.67
C MET A 198 1.57 -5.89 -28.69
N HIS A 199 2.86 -5.86 -28.39
CA HIS A 199 3.90 -5.43 -29.34
C HIS A 199 4.50 -6.59 -30.16
N GLY A 200 3.96 -7.82 -30.04
CA GLY A 200 4.43 -9.00 -30.78
C GLY A 200 5.79 -9.52 -30.28
N LEU A 201 6.15 -9.23 -29.04
CA LEU A 201 7.41 -9.66 -28.41
C LEU A 201 7.16 -10.88 -27.51
N ASP A 202 8.22 -11.69 -27.28
CA ASP A 202 8.18 -12.82 -26.35
C ASP A 202 8.49 -12.31 -24.92
N PRO A 203 7.59 -12.49 -23.94
CA PRO A 203 7.85 -12.12 -22.56
C PRO A 203 9.08 -12.80 -21.94
N ASN A 204 9.44 -14.01 -22.38
CA ASN A 204 10.63 -14.71 -21.86
C ASN A 204 11.94 -14.02 -22.26
N ASP A 205 11.96 -13.26 -23.35
CA ASP A 205 13.12 -12.47 -23.78
C ASP A 205 13.00 -11.01 -23.33
N ALA A 206 11.79 -10.44 -23.37
CA ALA A 206 11.56 -9.02 -23.16
C ALA A 206 11.36 -8.61 -21.69
N LEU A 207 11.16 -9.54 -20.75
CA LEU A 207 10.99 -9.23 -19.33
C LEU A 207 12.22 -9.63 -18.51
N ILE A 208 12.87 -8.65 -17.88
CA ILE A 208 13.97 -8.86 -16.94
C ILE A 208 13.42 -8.74 -15.52
N SER A 209 13.34 -9.85 -14.81
CA SER A 209 12.90 -9.91 -13.41
C SER A 209 14.09 -10.12 -12.48
N LEU A 210 14.41 -9.11 -11.66
CA LEU A 210 15.53 -9.20 -10.71
C LEU A 210 15.15 -9.97 -9.46
N THR A 211 15.95 -10.98 -9.11
CA THR A 211 15.79 -11.76 -7.90
C THR A 211 16.78 -11.31 -6.82
N PRO A 212 16.42 -11.39 -5.53
CA PRO A 212 17.37 -11.25 -4.44
C PRO A 212 18.52 -12.26 -4.55
N ARG A 213 19.65 -11.95 -3.94
CA ARG A 213 20.78 -12.91 -3.84
C ARG A 213 20.35 -14.16 -3.04
N PRO A 214 20.96 -15.33 -3.30
CA PRO A 214 20.70 -16.52 -2.52
C PRO A 214 20.86 -16.24 -1.01
N GLY A 215 19.85 -16.58 -0.22
CA GLY A 215 19.82 -16.33 1.22
C GLY A 215 19.29 -14.95 1.63
N GLU A 216 18.84 -14.13 0.71
CA GLU A 216 18.27 -12.80 0.98
C GLU A 216 16.81 -12.72 0.55
N PHE A 217 16.03 -11.92 1.27
CA PHE A 217 14.62 -11.70 0.97
C PHE A 217 14.36 -10.45 0.12
N THR A 218 15.35 -9.56 0.01
CA THR A 218 15.19 -8.22 -0.58
C THR A 218 16.29 -7.93 -1.59
N LEU A 219 15.98 -7.08 -2.57
CA LEU A 219 16.93 -6.64 -3.59
C LEU A 219 17.87 -5.58 -3.01
N ARG A 220 19.15 -5.68 -3.33
CA ARG A 220 20.14 -4.65 -3.02
C ARG A 220 20.17 -3.59 -4.11
N LEU A 221 20.34 -2.33 -3.73
CA LEU A 221 20.44 -1.23 -4.68
C LEU A 221 21.58 -1.46 -5.69
N GLU A 222 22.74 -1.94 -5.23
CA GLU A 222 23.89 -2.20 -6.10
C GLU A 222 23.60 -3.23 -7.19
N ASP A 223 22.77 -4.23 -6.92
CA ASP A 223 22.38 -5.25 -7.92
C ASP A 223 21.41 -4.68 -8.95
N ILE A 224 20.46 -3.83 -8.51
CA ILE A 224 19.57 -3.11 -9.41
C ILE A 224 20.36 -2.18 -10.33
N ILE A 225 21.24 -1.36 -9.78
CA ILE A 225 22.09 -0.44 -10.57
C ILE A 225 23.00 -1.21 -11.53
N SER A 226 23.59 -2.31 -11.08
CA SER A 226 24.41 -3.18 -11.92
C SER A 226 23.64 -3.75 -13.11
N ALA A 227 22.40 -4.20 -12.89
CA ALA A 227 21.51 -4.70 -13.95
C ALA A 227 21.16 -3.58 -14.95
N ILE A 228 20.80 -2.38 -14.45
CA ILE A 228 20.50 -1.21 -15.29
C ILE A 228 21.73 -0.85 -16.16
N ASN A 229 22.91 -0.83 -15.58
CA ASN A 229 24.14 -0.49 -16.33
C ASN A 229 24.50 -1.55 -17.37
N ARG A 230 24.27 -2.82 -17.08
CA ARG A 230 24.58 -3.93 -17.98
C ARG A 230 23.61 -4.05 -19.15
N GLU A 231 22.30 -3.93 -18.86
CA GLU A 231 21.22 -4.18 -19.82
C GLU A 231 20.59 -2.91 -20.39
N GLY A 232 20.95 -1.74 -19.88
CA GLY A 232 20.25 -0.46 -20.10
C GLY A 232 20.05 -0.09 -21.57
N GLN A 233 20.95 -0.52 -22.46
CA GLN A 233 20.80 -0.28 -23.91
C GLN A 233 19.63 -1.06 -24.51
N SER A 234 19.23 -2.20 -23.92
CA SER A 234 18.09 -3.02 -24.36
C SER A 234 16.80 -2.70 -23.60
N ILE A 235 16.86 -1.98 -22.48
CA ILE A 235 15.70 -1.68 -21.64
C ILE A 235 14.94 -0.46 -22.19
N ALA A 236 13.67 -0.65 -22.56
CA ALA A 236 12.75 0.42 -22.93
C ALA A 236 12.06 1.05 -21.73
N LEU A 237 11.73 0.23 -20.72
CA LEU A 237 11.01 0.63 -19.53
C LEU A 237 11.59 -0.03 -18.29
N ILE A 238 11.85 0.76 -17.25
CA ILE A 238 12.08 0.29 -15.89
C ILE A 238 10.81 0.55 -15.10
N ILE A 239 10.26 -0.46 -14.41
CA ILE A 239 9.08 -0.30 -13.58
C ILE A 239 9.18 -1.20 -12.37
N PHE A 240 9.16 -0.59 -11.19
CA PHE A 240 9.21 -1.25 -9.88
C PHE A 240 8.06 -0.77 -9.01
N SER A 241 7.74 -1.54 -7.98
CA SER A 241 6.89 -1.02 -6.90
C SER A 241 7.67 -0.03 -6.03
N GLY A 242 7.02 1.06 -5.57
CA GLY A 242 7.66 1.99 -4.63
C GLY A 242 7.94 1.34 -3.27
N VAL A 243 7.01 0.50 -2.82
CA VAL A 243 7.16 -0.42 -1.68
C VAL A 243 6.68 -1.80 -2.12
N GLN A 244 7.52 -2.79 -1.98
CA GLN A 244 7.24 -4.16 -2.39
C GLN A 244 6.19 -4.79 -1.46
N PHE A 245 5.13 -5.33 -2.04
CA PHE A 245 3.95 -5.79 -1.29
C PHE A 245 4.22 -6.95 -0.34
N TYR A 246 5.10 -7.89 -0.71
CA TYR A 246 5.35 -9.13 0.04
C TYR A 246 6.35 -8.90 1.17
N THR A 247 7.46 -8.23 0.89
CA THR A 247 8.56 -8.00 1.85
C THR A 247 8.43 -6.71 2.64
N GLY A 248 7.68 -5.73 2.15
CA GLY A 248 7.64 -4.38 2.71
C GLY A 248 8.87 -3.52 2.40
N GLN A 249 9.78 -3.98 1.53
CA GLN A 249 10.95 -3.21 1.11
C GLN A 249 10.53 -1.94 0.37
N ALA A 250 10.99 -0.77 0.83
CA ALA A 250 10.91 0.49 0.09
C ALA A 250 12.12 0.62 -0.83
N PHE A 251 11.87 0.78 -2.12
CA PHE A 251 12.93 0.97 -3.10
C PHE A 251 13.41 2.43 -3.13
N PRO A 252 14.71 2.67 -3.36
CA PRO A 252 15.28 4.01 -3.47
C PRO A 252 14.95 4.63 -4.85
N ILE A 253 13.71 5.14 -4.98
CA ILE A 253 13.10 5.64 -6.22
C ILE A 253 14.03 6.60 -6.95
N LYS A 254 14.58 7.61 -6.26
CA LYS A 254 15.46 8.62 -6.84
C LYS A 254 16.69 8.01 -7.53
N GLN A 255 17.36 7.08 -6.85
CA GLN A 255 18.60 6.48 -7.36
C GLN A 255 18.36 5.58 -8.57
N ILE A 256 17.29 4.78 -8.52
CA ILE A 256 16.91 3.86 -9.61
C ILE A 256 16.47 4.67 -10.83
N THR A 257 15.63 5.72 -10.63
CA THR A 257 15.19 6.61 -11.70
C THR A 257 16.39 7.28 -12.38
N ALA A 258 17.31 7.86 -11.60
CA ALA A 258 18.49 8.50 -12.14
C ALA A 258 19.39 7.54 -12.93
N ALA A 259 19.58 6.30 -12.47
CA ALA A 259 20.36 5.30 -13.19
C ALA A 259 19.67 4.87 -14.50
N GLY A 260 18.35 4.71 -14.49
CA GLY A 260 17.58 4.43 -15.70
C GLY A 260 17.72 5.53 -16.75
N HIS A 261 17.58 6.79 -16.35
CA HIS A 261 17.73 7.94 -17.24
C HIS A 261 19.14 8.06 -17.82
N GLN A 262 20.20 7.75 -17.04
CA GLN A 262 21.57 7.72 -17.56
C GLN A 262 21.75 6.72 -18.71
N GLN A 263 20.95 5.67 -18.74
CA GLN A 263 20.92 4.68 -19.82
C GLN A 263 19.88 5.00 -20.91
N GLY A 264 19.13 6.11 -20.77
CA GLY A 264 18.07 6.52 -21.70
C GLY A 264 16.79 5.67 -21.61
N CYS A 265 16.58 5.00 -20.48
CA CYS A 265 15.34 4.27 -20.20
C CYS A 265 14.23 5.23 -19.74
N ILE A 266 12.98 4.87 -19.99
CA ILE A 266 11.82 5.42 -19.28
C ILE A 266 11.70 4.73 -17.93
N VAL A 267 11.32 5.48 -16.88
CA VAL A 267 11.20 4.93 -15.52
C VAL A 267 9.83 5.24 -14.94
N GLY A 268 9.04 4.19 -14.73
CA GLY A 268 7.72 4.22 -14.11
C GLY A 268 7.70 3.55 -12.73
N TRP A 269 6.65 3.84 -11.92
CA TRP A 269 6.51 3.29 -10.57
C TRP A 269 5.06 2.88 -10.28
N ASP A 270 4.89 1.68 -9.70
CA ASP A 270 3.67 1.33 -8.96
C ASP A 270 3.80 1.84 -7.51
N LEU A 271 2.90 2.72 -7.11
CA LEU A 271 2.91 3.32 -5.78
C LEU A 271 1.80 2.80 -4.86
N ALA A 272 1.20 1.64 -5.18
CA ALA A 272 0.08 1.06 -4.43
C ALA A 272 0.36 0.93 -2.92
N HIS A 273 1.58 0.58 -2.54
CA HIS A 273 2.02 0.47 -1.15
C HIS A 273 2.86 1.66 -0.67
N ALA A 274 3.14 2.65 -1.54
CA ALA A 274 4.02 3.77 -1.23
C ALA A 274 3.24 5.05 -0.87
N ILE A 275 2.21 5.40 -1.65
CA ILE A 275 1.41 6.61 -1.40
C ILE A 275 0.70 6.53 -0.05
N GLY A 276 0.77 7.60 0.74
CA GLY A 276 0.22 7.63 2.10
C GLY A 276 1.00 6.81 3.14
N ASN A 277 2.07 6.14 2.74
CA ASN A 277 2.92 5.28 3.58
C ASN A 277 4.34 5.82 3.77
N ILE A 278 4.97 6.24 2.69
CA ILE A 278 6.31 6.85 2.70
C ILE A 278 6.27 8.22 2.01
N PRO A 279 7.17 9.16 2.39
CA PRO A 279 7.32 10.42 1.67
C PRO A 279 7.74 10.19 0.21
N LEU A 280 7.13 10.94 -0.70
CA LEU A 280 7.39 10.88 -2.13
C LEU A 280 7.69 12.27 -2.66
N GLU A 281 8.64 12.37 -3.61
CA GLU A 281 9.06 13.60 -4.28
C GLU A 281 9.24 13.32 -5.78
N LEU A 282 8.16 12.86 -6.44
CA LEU A 282 8.22 12.31 -7.80
C LEU A 282 8.75 13.33 -8.83
N HIS A 283 8.37 14.60 -8.67
CA HIS A 283 8.86 15.67 -9.55
C HIS A 283 10.37 15.84 -9.42
N ASP A 284 10.86 16.03 -8.19
CA ASP A 284 12.29 16.27 -7.94
C ASP A 284 13.15 15.02 -8.22
N TRP A 285 12.55 13.84 -8.12
CA TRP A 285 13.19 12.57 -8.50
C TRP A 285 13.14 12.31 -10.01
N GLN A 286 12.49 13.19 -10.78
CA GLN A 286 12.35 13.12 -12.24
C GLN A 286 11.68 11.82 -12.71
N VAL A 287 10.73 11.29 -11.94
CA VAL A 287 9.97 10.09 -12.33
C VAL A 287 9.15 10.39 -13.58
N ASP A 288 9.22 9.54 -14.61
CA ASP A 288 8.48 9.79 -15.85
C ASP A 288 6.97 9.66 -15.65
N PHE A 289 6.55 8.58 -14.98
CA PHE A 289 5.15 8.34 -14.62
C PHE A 289 5.04 7.44 -13.39
N ALA A 290 3.88 7.50 -12.74
CA ALA A 290 3.53 6.56 -11.68
C ALA A 290 2.01 6.33 -11.63
N ALA A 291 1.60 5.22 -11.03
CA ALA A 291 0.19 4.93 -10.76
C ALA A 291 0.01 4.35 -9.35
N TRP A 292 -1.18 4.50 -8.77
CA TRP A 292 -1.50 3.97 -7.45
C TRP A 292 -2.99 3.67 -7.32
N CYS A 293 -3.33 2.78 -6.37
CA CYS A 293 -4.69 2.63 -5.85
C CYS A 293 -4.87 3.46 -4.57
N SER A 294 -6.11 3.77 -4.21
CA SER A 294 -6.41 4.62 -3.04
C SER A 294 -7.02 3.86 -1.86
N TYR A 295 -7.35 2.59 -2.01
CA TYR A 295 -8.07 1.82 -0.98
C TYR A 295 -7.17 1.24 0.12
N LYS A 296 -5.84 1.36 0.01
CA LYS A 296 -4.88 0.89 1.02
C LYS A 296 -4.60 2.01 2.03
N TYR A 297 -3.39 2.55 2.05
CA TYR A 297 -2.98 3.59 3.01
C TYR A 297 -3.74 4.93 2.86
N LEU A 298 -4.37 5.16 1.70
CA LEU A 298 -5.23 6.34 1.53
C LEU A 298 -6.66 6.14 2.05
N ASN A 299 -7.04 4.94 2.51
CA ASN A 299 -8.31 4.63 3.20
C ASN A 299 -9.58 5.05 2.43
N ALA A 300 -9.57 5.00 1.09
CA ALA A 300 -10.67 5.49 0.26
C ALA A 300 -11.81 4.48 0.06
N GLY A 301 -11.72 3.29 0.68
CA GLY A 301 -12.74 2.24 0.58
C GLY A 301 -12.47 1.20 -0.50
N PRO A 302 -13.16 0.04 -0.45
CA PRO A 302 -12.93 -1.09 -1.33
C PRO A 302 -13.09 -0.72 -2.80
N GLY A 303 -12.07 -1.03 -3.63
CA GLY A 303 -12.09 -0.77 -5.07
C GLY A 303 -12.11 0.70 -5.47
N ALA A 304 -11.85 1.62 -4.53
CA ALA A 304 -11.92 3.06 -4.77
C ALA A 304 -11.02 3.51 -5.92
N ILE A 305 -11.40 4.65 -6.50
CA ILE A 305 -10.74 5.26 -7.66
C ILE A 305 -9.24 5.43 -7.44
N ALA A 306 -8.47 5.19 -8.49
CA ALA A 306 -7.02 5.30 -8.50
C ALA A 306 -6.54 6.70 -8.89
N GLY A 307 -5.23 6.85 -8.97
CA GLY A 307 -4.60 8.03 -9.51
C GLY A 307 -3.36 7.69 -10.30
N LEU A 308 -2.89 8.66 -11.05
CA LEU A 308 -1.66 8.60 -11.81
C LEU A 308 -0.89 9.93 -11.75
N PHE A 309 0.41 9.84 -11.97
CA PHE A 309 1.34 10.96 -12.11
C PHE A 309 2.02 10.87 -13.47
N VAL A 310 2.16 12.02 -14.14
CA VAL A 310 2.99 12.17 -15.34
C VAL A 310 3.78 13.45 -15.21
N HIS A 311 5.10 13.33 -15.27
CA HIS A 311 6.01 14.46 -15.11
C HIS A 311 5.74 15.55 -16.15
N GLU A 312 5.82 16.83 -15.73
CA GLU A 312 5.59 17.97 -16.63
C GLU A 312 6.51 18.01 -17.84
N ASN A 313 7.71 17.44 -17.76
CA ASN A 313 8.62 17.30 -18.89
C ASN A 313 7.99 16.61 -20.11
N TRP A 314 6.99 15.77 -19.89
CA TRP A 314 6.24 15.09 -20.96
C TRP A 314 5.05 15.89 -21.44
N THR A 315 4.45 16.70 -20.59
CA THR A 315 3.15 17.35 -20.83
C THR A 315 3.24 18.85 -21.09
N SER A 316 4.39 19.49 -20.82
CA SER A 316 4.63 20.91 -21.10
C SER A 316 4.87 21.19 -22.58
N ASP A 317 5.41 20.23 -23.32
CA ASP A 317 5.68 20.32 -24.75
C ASP A 317 4.63 19.48 -25.51
N PRO A 318 3.73 20.11 -26.27
CA PRO A 318 2.68 19.41 -27.00
C PRO A 318 3.20 18.48 -28.10
N THR A 319 4.48 18.57 -28.49
CA THR A 319 5.07 17.69 -29.49
C THR A 319 5.52 16.36 -28.91
N LYS A 320 5.69 16.24 -27.60
CA LYS A 320 6.15 15.01 -26.95
C LYS A 320 5.05 13.95 -26.83
N LEU A 321 3.79 14.36 -26.67
CA LEU A 321 2.65 13.47 -26.54
C LEU A 321 1.60 13.77 -27.62
N GLY A 322 1.22 12.74 -28.36
CA GLY A 322 0.29 12.84 -29.47
C GLY A 322 0.91 13.47 -30.72
N GLY A 323 0.10 13.57 -31.80
CA GLY A 323 0.57 14.05 -33.10
C GLY A 323 1.49 13.05 -33.82
N PRO A 324 1.97 13.43 -35.02
CA PRO A 324 2.67 12.48 -35.90
C PRO A 324 4.06 12.06 -35.42
N HIS A 325 4.69 12.82 -34.53
CA HIS A 325 6.06 12.57 -34.05
C HIS A 325 6.16 12.37 -32.53
N GLY A 326 5.04 12.60 -31.80
CA GLY A 326 4.99 12.39 -30.34
C GLY A 326 4.64 10.96 -29.96
N ARG A 327 4.76 10.63 -28.67
CA ARG A 327 4.29 9.36 -28.14
C ARG A 327 2.77 9.29 -28.24
N PRO A 328 2.18 8.17 -28.72
CA PRO A 328 0.74 8.00 -28.77
C PRO A 328 0.15 8.04 -27.35
N ARG A 329 -1.10 8.45 -27.26
CA ARG A 329 -1.90 8.32 -26.04
C ARG A 329 -3.29 7.83 -26.39
N LEU A 330 -3.91 7.13 -25.48
CA LEU A 330 -5.34 6.88 -25.53
C LEU A 330 -6.08 8.18 -25.18
N ALA A 331 -7.01 8.60 -26.03
CA ALA A 331 -7.76 9.82 -25.84
C ALA A 331 -9.19 9.51 -25.40
N GLY A 332 -9.75 10.36 -24.57
CA GLY A 332 -11.14 10.29 -24.14
C GLY A 332 -11.72 11.68 -23.92
N TRP A 333 -13.04 11.78 -23.84
CA TRP A 333 -13.72 13.06 -23.80
C TRP A 333 -13.30 13.93 -22.61
N PHE A 334 -13.07 13.32 -21.43
CA PHE A 334 -12.64 14.07 -20.25
C PHE A 334 -11.18 14.53 -20.29
N GLY A 335 -10.37 13.95 -21.15
CA GLY A 335 -9.02 14.44 -21.46
C GLY A 335 -8.99 15.63 -22.43
N HIS A 336 -10.15 16.01 -23.01
CA HIS A 336 -10.27 17.20 -23.85
C HIS A 336 -10.32 18.48 -23.01
N ASN A 337 -9.88 19.60 -23.61
CA ASN A 337 -9.90 20.94 -22.99
C ASN A 337 -11.29 21.26 -22.38
N PRO A 338 -11.40 21.51 -21.08
CA PRO A 338 -12.68 21.78 -20.42
C PRO A 338 -13.44 22.98 -20.97
N ALA A 339 -12.73 23.98 -21.54
CA ALA A 339 -13.36 25.20 -22.11
C ALA A 339 -14.13 24.91 -23.39
N THR A 340 -13.71 23.91 -24.16
CA THR A 340 -14.32 23.60 -25.48
C THR A 340 -15.01 22.23 -25.49
N ARG A 341 -14.85 21.41 -24.47
CA ARG A 341 -15.38 20.04 -24.36
C ARG A 341 -16.87 19.94 -24.71
N PHE A 342 -17.69 20.83 -24.19
CA PHE A 342 -19.15 20.83 -24.42
C PHE A 342 -19.59 21.47 -25.74
N GLN A 343 -18.65 22.03 -26.53
CA GLN A 343 -18.91 22.47 -27.90
C GLN A 343 -18.86 21.30 -28.89
N MET A 344 -18.51 20.08 -28.43
CA MET A 344 -18.45 18.86 -29.21
C MET A 344 -17.56 18.97 -30.46
N PRO A 345 -16.31 19.47 -30.34
CA PRO A 345 -15.44 19.62 -31.49
C PRO A 345 -14.97 18.27 -32.04
N ASP A 346 -14.81 18.17 -33.36
CA ASP A 346 -14.29 16.99 -34.06
C ASP A 346 -12.78 16.74 -33.77
N GLN A 347 -12.04 17.81 -33.42
CA GLN A 347 -10.62 17.74 -33.14
C GLN A 347 -10.36 17.65 -31.65
N TYR A 348 -9.54 16.67 -31.25
CA TYR A 348 -9.13 16.50 -29.88
C TYR A 348 -8.08 17.54 -29.50
N GLU A 349 -8.45 18.43 -28.58
CA GLU A 349 -7.56 19.38 -27.91
C GLU A 349 -7.29 18.90 -26.49
N PRO A 350 -6.09 18.33 -26.18
CA PRO A 350 -5.83 17.75 -24.87
C PRO A 350 -5.78 18.81 -23.77
N ILE A 351 -6.31 18.48 -22.60
CA ILE A 351 -6.05 19.22 -21.36
C ILE A 351 -4.54 19.16 -21.04
N ARG A 352 -4.01 20.19 -20.40
CA ARG A 352 -2.60 20.20 -19.98
C ARG A 352 -2.35 19.21 -18.85
N GLY A 353 -1.15 18.63 -18.83
CA GLY A 353 -0.69 17.76 -17.75
C GLY A 353 -1.28 16.35 -17.82
N ALA A 354 -1.31 15.67 -16.67
CA ALA A 354 -1.78 14.30 -16.51
C ALA A 354 -3.28 14.13 -16.82
N GLY A 355 -4.05 15.23 -16.77
CA GLY A 355 -5.48 15.22 -17.11
C GLY A 355 -5.78 14.71 -18.51
N GLN A 356 -4.82 14.79 -19.46
CA GLN A 356 -5.00 14.26 -20.82
C GLN A 356 -5.14 12.73 -20.87
N PHE A 357 -4.84 12.03 -19.78
CA PHE A 357 -4.99 10.58 -19.62
C PHE A 357 -6.34 10.19 -18.98
N VAL A 358 -7.20 11.16 -18.68
CA VAL A 358 -8.55 10.92 -18.15
C VAL A 358 -9.49 10.70 -19.32
N HIS A 359 -10.09 9.52 -19.42
CA HIS A 359 -10.91 9.14 -20.57
C HIS A 359 -12.38 9.54 -20.41
N SER A 360 -12.94 9.36 -19.23
CA SER A 360 -14.34 9.61 -18.90
C SER A 360 -14.45 10.41 -17.61
N ASN A 361 -15.67 10.85 -17.29
CA ASN A 361 -15.93 11.42 -15.96
C ASN A 361 -15.52 10.41 -14.88
N SER A 362 -14.81 10.90 -13.88
CA SER A 362 -14.41 10.04 -12.74
C SER A 362 -15.65 9.69 -11.91
N ASP A 363 -15.64 8.49 -11.31
CA ASP A 363 -16.70 8.05 -10.41
C ASP A 363 -16.83 9.00 -9.22
N VAL A 364 -17.97 9.70 -9.14
CA VAL A 364 -18.20 10.77 -8.16
C VAL A 364 -18.16 10.24 -6.73
N LEU A 365 -18.88 9.14 -6.45
CA LEU A 365 -18.98 8.60 -5.10
C LEU A 365 -17.61 8.09 -4.61
N SER A 366 -16.84 7.50 -5.51
CA SER A 366 -15.48 7.06 -5.19
C SER A 366 -14.52 8.23 -4.96
N VAL A 367 -14.65 9.32 -5.74
CA VAL A 367 -13.86 10.55 -5.51
C VAL A 367 -14.21 11.18 -4.17
N ILE A 368 -15.50 11.23 -3.80
CA ILE A 368 -15.95 11.75 -2.50
C ILE A 368 -15.42 10.91 -1.34
N SER A 369 -15.48 9.58 -1.47
CA SER A 369 -14.88 8.69 -0.48
C SER A 369 -13.38 8.94 -0.31
N LEU A 370 -12.64 9.08 -1.40
CA LEU A 370 -11.22 9.46 -1.36
C LEU A 370 -11.02 10.85 -0.73
N TYR A 371 -11.83 11.84 -1.11
CA TYR A 371 -11.74 13.20 -0.59
C TYR A 371 -11.93 13.25 0.92
N SER A 372 -12.91 12.51 1.46
CA SER A 372 -13.14 12.42 2.90
C SER A 372 -11.90 11.94 3.67
N SER A 373 -11.19 10.97 3.13
CA SER A 373 -9.94 10.46 3.73
C SER A 373 -8.77 11.42 3.55
N LEU A 374 -8.62 12.05 2.38
CA LEU A 374 -7.54 12.99 2.11
C LEU A 374 -7.57 14.22 3.03
N GLN A 375 -8.75 14.62 3.51
CA GLN A 375 -8.86 15.68 4.51
C GLN A 375 -8.14 15.33 5.82
N LEU A 376 -8.12 14.05 6.22
CA LEU A 376 -7.41 13.59 7.41
C LEU A 376 -5.89 13.71 7.25
N PHE A 377 -5.35 13.45 6.05
CA PHE A 377 -3.92 13.67 5.76
C PHE A 377 -3.53 15.14 5.92
N GLY A 378 -4.42 16.06 5.49
CA GLY A 378 -4.21 17.51 5.63
C GLY A 378 -4.27 18.00 7.08
N SER A 379 -5.05 17.34 7.95
CA SER A 379 -5.21 17.70 9.35
C SER A 379 -4.17 17.06 10.29
N TYR A 380 -3.43 16.04 9.82
CA TYR A 380 -2.43 15.39 10.66
C TYR A 380 -1.25 16.32 10.95
N PRO A 381 -0.82 16.49 12.21
CA PRO A 381 0.30 17.35 12.58
C PRO A 381 1.60 16.95 11.86
N GLY A 382 2.23 17.91 11.17
CA GLY A 382 3.40 17.65 10.35
C GLY A 382 3.09 16.93 9.01
N GLY A 383 1.82 16.70 8.68
CA GLY A 383 1.42 16.07 7.44
C GLY A 383 2.08 14.70 7.21
N MET A 384 2.53 14.43 5.97
CA MET A 384 3.17 13.15 5.62
C MET A 384 4.47 12.89 6.42
N SER A 385 5.24 13.91 6.76
CA SER A 385 6.45 13.76 7.58
C SER A 385 6.12 13.34 9.01
N GLY A 386 5.04 13.89 9.60
CA GLY A 386 4.55 13.48 10.92
C GLY A 386 4.05 12.04 10.91
N LEU A 387 3.25 11.67 9.90
CA LEU A 387 2.81 10.29 9.70
C LEU A 387 4.00 9.33 9.55
N ARG A 388 5.02 9.73 8.80
CA ARG A 388 6.23 8.90 8.62
C ARG A 388 6.99 8.69 9.93
N ALA A 389 7.20 9.75 10.70
CA ALA A 389 7.87 9.65 12.00
C ALA A 389 7.14 8.67 12.93
N ARG A 390 5.81 8.76 13.02
CA ARG A 390 5.02 7.82 13.83
C ARG A 390 5.04 6.39 13.26
N SER A 391 5.00 6.22 11.95
CA SER A 391 5.13 4.91 11.30
C SER A 391 6.45 4.23 11.65
N GLU A 392 7.57 4.97 11.66
CA GLU A 392 8.89 4.45 12.03
C GLU A 392 8.93 4.03 13.51
N GLU A 393 8.26 4.78 14.39
CA GLU A 393 8.16 4.43 15.81
C GLU A 393 7.31 3.17 16.02
N LEU A 394 6.11 3.09 15.44
CA LEU A 394 5.24 1.92 15.59
C LEU A 394 5.86 0.65 15.03
N THR A 395 6.40 0.70 13.80
CA THR A 395 7.08 -0.46 13.21
C THR A 395 8.36 -0.83 13.93
N GLY A 396 9.11 0.15 14.43
CA GLY A 396 10.31 -0.07 15.21
C GLY A 396 10.01 -0.74 16.55
N TYR A 397 8.96 -0.33 17.24
CA TYR A 397 8.49 -0.96 18.47
C TYR A 397 8.04 -2.40 18.21
N LEU A 398 7.17 -2.61 17.21
CA LEU A 398 6.70 -3.95 16.83
C LEU A 398 7.89 -4.88 16.50
N GLU A 399 8.85 -4.41 15.70
CA GLU A 399 10.06 -5.18 15.35
C GLU A 399 10.86 -5.59 16.59
N MET A 400 11.09 -4.65 17.51
CA MET A 400 11.86 -4.93 18.73
C MET A 400 11.16 -5.94 19.63
N CYS A 401 9.85 -5.85 19.79
CA CYS A 401 9.07 -6.81 20.57
C CYS A 401 9.10 -8.21 19.93
N LEU A 402 8.91 -8.30 18.60
CA LEU A 402 8.98 -9.56 17.85
C LEU A 402 10.37 -10.22 17.95
N GLN A 403 11.44 -9.45 17.82
CA GLN A 403 12.81 -9.96 17.96
C GLN A 403 13.15 -10.45 19.37
N GLY A 404 12.39 -10.02 20.38
CA GLY A 404 12.50 -10.49 21.77
C GLY A 404 11.86 -11.85 22.03
N LEU A 405 11.04 -12.38 21.13
CA LEU A 405 10.37 -13.67 21.30
C LEU A 405 11.33 -14.83 21.11
N SER A 406 11.13 -15.90 21.90
CA SER A 406 11.95 -17.12 21.85
C SER A 406 11.84 -17.87 20.51
N SER A 407 10.74 -17.65 19.78
CA SER A 407 10.48 -18.24 18.46
C SER A 407 11.04 -17.40 17.30
N TYR A 408 11.66 -16.25 17.57
CA TYR A 408 12.31 -15.46 16.53
C TYR A 408 13.58 -16.12 16.01
N VAL A 409 13.71 -16.21 14.69
CA VAL A 409 14.87 -16.74 13.98
C VAL A 409 15.52 -15.61 13.17
N ASP A 410 16.82 -15.39 13.37
CA ASP A 410 17.56 -14.40 12.58
C ASP A 410 17.47 -14.76 11.08
N PRO A 411 17.21 -13.80 10.18
CA PRO A 411 17.08 -14.05 8.74
C PRO A 411 18.22 -14.87 8.12
N ARG A 412 19.43 -14.77 8.66
CA ARG A 412 20.60 -15.55 8.20
C ARG A 412 20.43 -17.06 8.34
N TYR A 413 19.55 -17.51 9.23
CA TYR A 413 19.29 -18.91 9.52
C TYR A 413 17.90 -19.38 9.06
N ALA A 414 17.10 -18.49 8.46
CA ALA A 414 15.73 -18.80 8.10
C ALA A 414 15.63 -19.79 6.94
N ILE A 415 16.51 -19.66 5.95
CA ILE A 415 16.50 -20.55 4.79
C ILE A 415 17.12 -21.89 5.19
N GLY A 416 16.36 -22.96 5.03
CA GLY A 416 16.74 -24.31 5.45
C GLY A 416 16.61 -24.57 6.96
N TYR A 417 15.88 -23.71 7.70
CA TYR A 417 15.60 -23.94 9.11
C TYR A 417 14.79 -25.24 9.34
N PRO A 418 15.10 -26.09 10.39
CA PRO A 418 16.17 -25.88 11.38
C PRO A 418 17.56 -26.40 10.95
N ASP A 419 17.71 -26.98 9.77
CA ASP A 419 18.95 -27.62 9.31
C ASP A 419 20.10 -26.65 9.03
N SER A 420 19.76 -25.36 8.78
CA SER A 420 20.74 -24.27 8.68
C SER A 420 21.48 -23.95 9.99
N LEU A 421 20.99 -24.47 11.13
CA LEU A 421 21.55 -24.22 12.45
C LEU A 421 22.68 -25.20 12.77
N ASN A 422 23.69 -24.73 13.52
CA ASN A 422 24.69 -25.64 14.10
C ASN A 422 24.11 -26.44 15.31
N GLU A 423 24.83 -27.45 15.80
CA GLU A 423 24.35 -28.34 16.84
C GLU A 423 23.94 -27.60 18.13
N GLN A 424 24.72 -26.62 18.57
CA GLN A 424 24.41 -25.82 19.75
C GLN A 424 23.17 -24.91 19.54
N GLN A 425 22.96 -24.42 18.33
CA GLN A 425 21.78 -23.67 17.97
C GLN A 425 20.55 -24.55 17.85
N ARG A 426 20.69 -25.75 17.24
CA ARG A 426 19.60 -26.76 17.12
C ARG A 426 19.07 -27.20 18.47
N SER A 427 19.91 -27.38 19.47
CA SER A 427 19.48 -27.78 20.82
C SER A 427 18.58 -26.74 21.51
N ARG A 428 18.59 -25.50 21.02
CA ARG A 428 17.76 -24.38 21.50
C ARG A 428 16.68 -23.95 20.51
N ALA A 429 16.67 -24.53 19.31
CA ALA A 429 15.72 -24.20 18.26
C ALA A 429 14.30 -24.65 18.64
N ARG A 430 13.33 -23.82 18.35
CA ARG A 430 11.90 -24.17 18.47
C ARG A 430 11.47 -24.98 17.26
N ALA A 431 10.50 -25.86 17.43
CA ALA A 431 9.92 -26.63 16.32
C ALA A 431 9.22 -25.70 15.32
N VAL A 432 8.60 -24.66 15.85
CA VAL A 432 7.94 -23.58 15.07
C VAL A 432 8.58 -22.24 15.43
N GLY A 433 9.00 -21.50 14.42
CA GLY A 433 9.58 -20.17 14.56
C GLY A 433 9.08 -19.23 13.46
N PHE A 434 9.62 -18.02 13.45
CA PHE A 434 9.41 -17.05 12.38
C PHE A 434 10.63 -16.17 12.20
N THR A 435 10.76 -15.61 11.00
CA THR A 435 11.74 -14.57 10.70
C THR A 435 11.08 -13.32 10.12
N ILE A 436 11.72 -12.17 10.27
CA ILE A 436 11.26 -10.91 9.67
C ILE A 436 11.99 -10.72 8.34
N MET A 437 11.23 -10.73 7.23
CA MET A 437 11.76 -10.54 5.87
C MET A 437 11.98 -9.06 5.54
N THR A 438 11.20 -8.17 6.16
CA THR A 438 11.25 -6.73 5.93
C THR A 438 12.60 -6.16 6.37
N PRO A 439 13.20 -5.23 5.59
CA PRO A 439 14.45 -4.58 5.99
C PRO A 439 14.36 -3.93 7.37
N SER A 440 15.37 -4.13 8.20
CA SER A 440 15.44 -3.55 9.55
C SER A 440 15.80 -2.05 9.57
N ILE A 441 16.28 -1.51 8.45
CA ILE A 441 16.60 -0.08 8.32
C ILE A 441 15.30 0.67 8.03
N PRO A 442 14.85 1.60 8.90
CA PRO A 442 13.56 2.30 8.72
C PRO A 442 13.39 2.98 7.37
N ALA A 443 14.45 3.60 6.83
CA ALA A 443 14.41 4.24 5.51
C ALA A 443 14.20 3.26 4.33
N GLN A 444 14.35 1.95 4.55
CA GLN A 444 14.21 0.89 3.54
C GLN A 444 12.87 0.14 3.65
N ARG A 445 11.92 0.65 4.43
CA ARG A 445 10.59 0.03 4.58
C ARG A 445 9.50 1.07 4.81
N GLY A 446 8.25 0.69 4.61
CA GLY A 446 7.06 1.43 5.04
C GLY A 446 6.55 0.99 6.41
N SER A 447 5.24 1.07 6.62
CA SER A 447 4.54 0.66 7.86
C SER A 447 4.36 -0.86 7.99
N GLN A 448 4.99 -1.68 7.18
CA GLN A 448 4.77 -3.12 7.13
C GLN A 448 5.96 -3.89 7.71
N LEU A 449 5.67 -4.93 8.48
CA LEU A 449 6.58 -6.02 8.80
C LEU A 449 6.00 -7.33 8.28
N SER A 450 6.77 -8.05 7.46
CA SER A 450 6.42 -9.35 6.89
C SER A 450 7.16 -10.45 7.64
N LEU A 451 6.40 -11.36 8.24
CA LEU A 451 6.92 -12.49 8.99
C LEU A 451 6.74 -13.77 8.18
N SER A 452 7.85 -14.46 7.89
CA SER A 452 7.82 -15.80 7.30
C SER A 452 7.89 -16.85 8.41
N PHE A 453 6.94 -17.77 8.45
CA PHE A 453 6.87 -18.85 9.45
C PHE A 453 7.70 -20.04 9.04
N LEU A 454 8.32 -20.67 10.03
CA LEU A 454 9.33 -21.70 9.85
C LEU A 454 8.97 -22.97 10.63
N PRO A 455 9.26 -24.17 10.08
CA PRO A 455 9.82 -24.41 8.74
C PRO A 455 8.83 -24.11 7.61
N SER A 456 9.33 -23.60 6.50
CA SER A 456 8.50 -23.21 5.35
C SER A 456 7.80 -24.41 4.70
N GLY A 457 6.63 -24.16 4.07
CA GLY A 457 5.86 -25.18 3.34
C GLY A 457 5.09 -26.16 4.24
N LYS A 458 4.89 -25.85 5.51
CA LYS A 458 4.14 -26.69 6.47
C LYS A 458 2.72 -26.20 6.76
N GLY A 459 2.25 -25.17 6.07
CA GLY A 459 0.91 -24.59 6.28
C GLY A 459 0.73 -23.88 7.63
N LEU A 460 1.81 -23.60 8.34
CA LEU A 460 1.79 -22.96 9.67
C LEU A 460 1.10 -21.60 9.63
N MET A 461 1.34 -20.84 8.58
CA MET A 461 0.82 -19.48 8.40
C MET A 461 -0.71 -19.46 8.47
N ILE A 462 -1.40 -20.38 7.79
CA ILE A 462 -2.87 -20.44 7.74
C ILE A 462 -3.46 -20.64 9.15
N GLU A 463 -2.90 -21.57 9.91
CA GLU A 463 -3.36 -21.88 11.27
C GLU A 463 -3.06 -20.72 12.24
N ILE A 464 -1.89 -20.11 12.14
CA ILE A 464 -1.53 -18.94 12.96
C ILE A 464 -2.45 -17.74 12.62
N ALA A 465 -2.71 -17.48 11.34
CA ALA A 465 -3.60 -16.39 10.91
C ALA A 465 -5.02 -16.61 11.43
N ARG A 466 -5.54 -17.83 11.36
CA ARG A 466 -6.85 -18.19 11.91
C ARG A 466 -6.94 -17.92 13.42
N GLN A 467 -5.93 -18.36 14.18
CA GLN A 467 -5.89 -18.14 15.63
C GLN A 467 -5.73 -16.66 16.00
N LEU A 468 -4.94 -15.89 15.25
CA LEU A 468 -4.83 -14.44 15.43
C LEU A 468 -6.19 -13.76 15.24
N LEU A 469 -6.92 -14.14 14.17
CA LEU A 469 -8.25 -13.60 13.91
C LEU A 469 -9.25 -13.95 15.04
N GLU A 470 -9.19 -15.16 15.60
CA GLU A 470 -10.02 -15.57 16.74
C GLU A 470 -9.72 -14.74 18.01
N LEU A 471 -8.48 -14.28 18.17
CA LEU A 471 -8.08 -13.38 19.24
C LEU A 471 -8.38 -11.89 18.93
N GLY A 472 -9.00 -11.62 17.76
CA GLY A 472 -9.34 -10.28 17.33
C GLY A 472 -8.19 -9.49 16.73
N ILE A 473 -7.15 -10.16 16.24
CA ILE A 473 -6.02 -9.54 15.52
C ILE A 473 -6.22 -9.78 14.02
N VAL A 474 -6.44 -8.71 13.27
CA VAL A 474 -6.61 -8.75 11.81
C VAL A 474 -5.29 -8.42 11.14
N ALA A 475 -4.74 -9.38 10.43
CA ALA A 475 -3.49 -9.26 9.66
C ALA A 475 -3.71 -9.78 8.23
N ASP A 476 -2.72 -9.63 7.38
CA ASP A 476 -2.80 -10.02 5.96
C ASP A 476 -1.89 -11.23 5.68
N GLU A 477 -2.50 -12.34 5.34
CA GLU A 477 -1.82 -13.59 4.99
C GLU A 477 -1.41 -13.63 3.51
N ARG A 478 -0.23 -14.18 3.25
CA ARG A 478 0.30 -14.38 1.89
C ARG A 478 1.00 -15.74 1.80
N GLU A 479 0.49 -16.56 0.92
CA GLU A 479 1.12 -17.86 0.64
C GLU A 479 2.59 -17.69 0.15
N PRO A 480 3.44 -18.69 0.45
CA PRO A 480 3.11 -19.92 1.19
C PRO A 480 3.12 -19.75 2.72
N ASP A 481 3.89 -18.84 3.29
CA ASP A 481 4.22 -18.87 4.72
C ASP A 481 4.29 -17.48 5.39
N VAL A 482 3.72 -16.43 4.79
CA VAL A 482 3.91 -15.05 5.28
C VAL A 482 2.65 -14.45 5.86
N ILE A 483 2.76 -13.83 7.05
CA ILE A 483 1.78 -12.89 7.57
C ILE A 483 2.42 -11.49 7.59
N ARG A 484 1.66 -10.49 7.11
CA ARG A 484 2.08 -9.09 7.08
C ARG A 484 1.32 -8.32 8.15
N PHE A 485 2.06 -7.64 9.03
CA PHE A 485 1.52 -6.72 10.01
C PHE A 485 1.85 -5.29 9.60
N SER A 486 0.81 -4.47 9.44
CA SER A 486 0.97 -3.08 9.01
C SER A 486 0.34 -2.12 10.02
N PRO A 487 1.10 -1.68 11.05
CA PRO A 487 0.62 -0.67 11.99
C PRO A 487 0.57 0.71 11.30
N VAL A 488 -0.63 1.09 10.84
CA VAL A 488 -0.86 2.36 10.13
C VAL A 488 -0.85 3.53 11.13
N PRO A 489 -0.02 4.56 10.92
CA PRO A 489 0.18 5.64 11.88
C PRO A 489 -1.07 6.49 12.15
N MET A 490 -2.05 6.49 11.26
CA MET A 490 -3.29 7.23 11.45
C MET A 490 -4.17 6.67 12.57
N TYR A 491 -4.18 5.35 12.76
CA TYR A 491 -5.16 4.74 13.65
C TYR A 491 -4.61 3.64 14.57
N ASN A 492 -3.41 3.12 14.33
CA ASN A 492 -2.82 2.14 15.24
C ASN A 492 -2.04 2.79 16.39
N SER A 493 -1.99 2.06 17.49
CA SER A 493 -1.31 2.42 18.74
C SER A 493 -0.16 1.47 19.05
N PHE A 494 0.69 1.84 20.01
CA PHE A 494 1.70 0.94 20.57
C PHE A 494 1.05 -0.24 21.30
N GLU A 495 -0.10 -0.02 21.91
CA GLU A 495 -0.89 -1.08 22.55
C GLU A 495 -1.42 -2.10 21.53
N ASP A 496 -1.82 -1.66 20.32
CA ASP A 496 -2.17 -2.59 19.22
C ASP A 496 -0.98 -3.49 18.85
N CYS A 497 0.22 -2.90 18.74
CA CYS A 497 1.45 -3.64 18.46
C CYS A 497 1.77 -4.65 19.58
N ARG A 498 1.66 -4.23 20.84
CA ARG A 498 1.91 -5.09 22.01
C ARG A 498 0.95 -6.28 22.05
N LYS A 499 -0.36 -6.02 21.91
CA LYS A 499 -1.40 -7.08 21.88
C LYS A 499 -1.14 -8.10 20.78
N THR A 500 -0.71 -7.64 19.61
CA THR A 500 -0.36 -8.52 18.49
C THR A 500 0.81 -9.43 18.83
N VAL A 501 1.87 -8.88 19.45
CA VAL A 501 3.03 -9.67 19.85
C VAL A 501 2.67 -10.69 20.93
N GLU A 502 1.85 -10.31 21.91
CA GLU A 502 1.37 -11.19 22.97
C GLU A 502 0.55 -12.35 22.40
N ALA A 503 -0.42 -12.05 21.52
CA ALA A 503 -1.23 -13.06 20.84
C ALA A 503 -0.36 -14.02 20.02
N LEU A 504 0.54 -13.50 19.21
CA LEU A 504 1.46 -14.32 18.41
C LEU A 504 2.35 -15.20 19.28
N ASN A 505 2.91 -14.66 20.37
CA ASN A 505 3.74 -15.43 21.30
C ASN A 505 2.94 -16.58 21.92
N SER A 506 1.73 -16.33 22.40
CA SER A 506 0.87 -17.37 22.99
C SER A 506 0.57 -18.50 22.00
N ILE A 507 0.28 -18.17 20.75
CA ILE A 507 0.04 -19.15 19.67
C ILE A 507 1.29 -20.00 19.42
N LEU A 508 2.46 -19.36 19.27
CA LEU A 508 3.71 -20.06 18.98
C LEU A 508 4.20 -20.92 20.16
N GLU A 509 3.99 -20.49 21.38
CA GLU A 509 4.30 -21.27 22.58
C GLU A 509 3.42 -22.52 22.69
N ALA A 510 2.12 -22.40 22.39
CA ALA A 510 1.19 -23.52 22.37
C ALA A 510 1.62 -24.57 21.31
N GLN A 511 1.96 -24.13 20.10
CA GLN A 511 2.45 -25.02 19.03
C GLN A 511 3.77 -25.70 19.39
N ASN A 512 4.69 -25.00 20.06
CA ASN A 512 5.96 -25.56 20.48
C ASN A 512 5.87 -26.47 21.71
N SER A 513 4.75 -26.41 22.45
CA SER A 513 4.50 -27.27 23.64
C SER A 513 3.70 -28.53 23.29
N ALA A 514 3.04 -28.56 22.12
CA ALA A 514 2.35 -29.74 21.65
C ALA A 514 3.33 -30.90 21.40
N PRO A 515 3.08 -32.12 21.89
CA PRO A 515 3.93 -33.28 21.60
C PRO A 515 3.94 -33.47 20.07
N ALA A 516 5.12 -33.74 19.52
CA ALA A 516 5.29 -34.05 18.10
C ALA A 516 4.29 -35.18 17.75
N ILE A 517 3.30 -34.90 16.91
CA ILE A 517 2.43 -35.95 16.39
C ILE A 517 3.33 -36.90 15.63
N SER A 518 3.51 -38.09 16.20
CA SER A 518 4.27 -39.17 15.55
C SER A 518 3.55 -39.48 14.22
N SER A 519 4.17 -39.06 13.13
CA SER A 519 3.78 -39.34 11.75
C SER A 519 3.88 -40.81 11.41
#